data_9a379d85e242fe5680d7756b33c6f282
#
_entry.id   9a379d85e242fe5680d7756b33c6f282
#
_cell.length_a   1.000
_cell.length_b   1.000
_cell.length_c   1.000
_cell.angle_alpha   90.00
_cell.angle_beta   90.00
_cell.angle_gamma   90.00
#
_symmetry.space_group_name_H-M   'P 1'
#
loop_
_entity.id
_entity.type
_entity.pdbx_description
1 polymer ?
#
loop_
_entity_poly.entity_id
_entity_poly.type
_entity_poly.pdbx_seq_one_letter_code
_entity_poly.pdbx_strand_id
1 'polypeptide(L)'
;MTEADTCRELVTPKLVAAGWGASESVIGEQHSFTNGRIIVAGGKVRRGKQHRADYLLYFKPNLPIAVIEAKDNQHGLGDGMQQGLSYAETLDLPFAFSSNGDGFLFHDRTGQADQVETALALDRFPSPQDLWQRYCAWKGLATAESREAVETPYYDDGSGKLPRYYQVNAINRSIEAIARGQQRILLVMATGTGKTYTAFQIIWRLWKSKARKRILFLADRNILVDQTRTNDFKPFGPAMTKIEKRQANKAFEIYLSLYQAVSGSEDEKNIYRQFSPDFFDLVVIDECHRGSAAEDSA
;
A
#
# COMPACT_ATOMS: atom_id res chain seq x y z
N MET A 1 -11.71 32.89 14.06
CA MET A 1 -11.93 31.42 13.96
C MET A 1 -10.56 30.78 13.91
N THR A 2 -10.28 29.73 14.68
CA THR A 2 -9.01 29.03 14.62
C THR A 2 -9.01 28.00 13.50
N GLU A 3 -7.84 27.50 13.09
CA GLU A 3 -7.71 26.40 12.12
C GLU A 3 -8.53 25.15 12.54
N ALA A 4 -8.53 24.83 13.85
CA ALA A 4 -9.34 23.74 14.39
C ALA A 4 -10.86 23.99 14.28
N ASP A 5 -11.29 25.24 14.44
CA ASP A 5 -12.71 25.61 14.25
C ASP A 5 -13.09 25.54 12.79
N THR A 6 -12.22 26.00 11.86
CA THR A 6 -12.42 25.88 10.41
C THR A 6 -12.58 24.41 10.02
N CYS A 7 -11.73 23.54 10.51
CA CYS A 7 -11.86 22.10 10.28
C CYS A 7 -13.22 21.56 10.74
N ARG A 8 -13.55 21.77 12.02
CA ARG A 8 -14.73 21.17 12.64
C ARG A 8 -16.04 21.73 12.13
N GLU A 9 -16.13 23.04 11.94
CA GLU A 9 -17.40 23.73 11.67
C GLU A 9 -17.68 23.93 10.18
N LEU A 10 -16.63 24.05 9.37
CA LEU A 10 -16.77 24.35 7.95
C LEU A 10 -16.36 23.19 7.05
N VAL A 11 -15.21 22.58 7.27
CA VAL A 11 -14.66 21.54 6.37
C VAL A 11 -15.31 20.17 6.61
N THR A 12 -15.26 19.61 7.83
CA THR A 12 -15.81 18.27 8.14
C THR A 12 -17.27 18.12 7.68
N PRO A 13 -18.21 19.07 7.94
CA PRO A 13 -19.58 18.90 7.49
C PRO A 13 -19.73 18.81 5.96
N LYS A 14 -18.85 19.45 5.21
CA LYS A 14 -18.87 19.40 3.72
C LYS A 14 -18.31 18.11 3.17
N LEU A 15 -17.28 17.56 3.80
CA LEU A 15 -16.78 16.22 3.48
C LEU A 15 -17.86 15.17 3.70
N VAL A 16 -18.54 15.23 4.85
CA VAL A 16 -19.66 14.32 5.17
C VAL A 16 -20.82 14.49 4.17
N ALA A 17 -21.19 15.73 3.84
CA ALA A 17 -22.24 16.01 2.86
C ALA A 17 -21.88 15.50 1.45
N ALA A 18 -20.59 15.48 1.09
CA ALA A 18 -20.09 14.90 -0.16
C ALA A 18 -20.02 13.35 -0.14
N GLY A 19 -20.36 12.71 0.99
CA GLY A 19 -20.40 11.25 1.15
C GLY A 19 -19.17 10.63 1.77
N TRP A 20 -18.19 11.41 2.21
CA TRP A 20 -17.03 10.89 2.93
C TRP A 20 -17.40 10.47 4.35
N GLY A 21 -16.78 9.38 4.84
CA GLY A 21 -17.11 8.79 6.14
C GLY A 21 -18.39 7.94 6.13
N ALA A 22 -19.07 7.84 4.99
CA ALA A 22 -20.19 6.93 4.78
C ALA A 22 -19.73 5.64 4.10
N SER A 23 -20.45 4.55 4.31
CA SER A 23 -20.11 3.24 3.76
C SER A 23 -18.71 2.78 4.21
N GLU A 24 -17.79 2.52 3.27
CA GLU A 24 -16.42 2.05 3.56
C GLU A 24 -15.38 3.16 3.42
N SER A 25 -15.76 4.37 2.98
CA SER A 25 -14.85 5.51 2.92
C SER A 25 -14.56 6.05 4.33
N VAL A 26 -13.34 6.56 4.55
CA VAL A 26 -12.91 7.00 5.88
C VAL A 26 -12.32 8.40 5.80
N ILE A 27 -12.72 9.26 6.74
CA ILE A 27 -12.09 10.55 7.02
C ILE A 27 -11.09 10.32 8.17
N GLY A 28 -9.79 10.34 7.87
CA GLY A 28 -8.74 10.32 8.89
C GLY A 28 -8.39 11.74 9.30
N GLU A 29 -8.79 12.15 10.49
CA GLU A 29 -8.46 13.47 11.03
C GLU A 29 -7.10 13.46 11.72
N GLN A 30 -6.37 14.58 11.60
CA GLN A 30 -5.12 14.84 12.31
C GLN A 30 -4.09 13.69 12.18
N HIS A 31 -3.96 13.18 10.96
CA HIS A 31 -3.12 12.01 10.68
C HIS A 31 -1.63 12.33 10.81
N SER A 32 -0.96 11.66 11.74
CA SER A 32 0.48 11.86 12.00
C SER A 32 1.34 10.85 11.27
N PHE A 33 2.38 11.31 10.59
CA PHE A 33 3.37 10.47 9.93
C PHE A 33 4.77 11.10 10.02
N THR A 34 5.81 10.31 9.73
CA THR A 34 7.20 10.80 9.73
C THR A 34 7.80 10.56 8.35
N ASN A 35 8.72 11.39 7.89
CA ASN A 35 9.37 11.24 6.58
C ASN A 35 10.22 9.95 6.43
N GLY A 36 10.07 8.98 7.30
CA GLY A 36 10.68 7.64 7.22
C GLY A 36 12.21 7.63 7.25
N ARG A 37 12.89 8.77 7.15
CA ARG A 37 14.35 8.83 7.20
C ARG A 37 14.84 8.67 8.63
N ILE A 38 15.64 7.63 8.85
CA ILE A 38 16.48 7.53 10.04
C ILE A 38 17.74 8.34 9.74
N ILE A 39 17.93 9.44 10.45
CA ILE A 39 19.13 10.27 10.34
C ILE A 39 20.10 9.80 11.42
N VAL A 40 21.23 9.25 10.97
CA VAL A 40 22.33 8.89 11.87
C VAL A 40 23.39 10.01 11.79
N ALA A 41 23.50 10.79 12.85
CA ALA A 41 24.52 11.82 12.96
C ALA A 41 25.17 11.74 14.33
N GLY A 42 26.51 11.68 14.40
CA GLY A 42 27.28 11.64 15.64
C GLY A 42 26.92 10.49 16.59
N GLY A 43 26.65 9.30 16.05
CA GLY A 43 26.26 8.12 16.84
C GLY A 43 24.84 8.17 17.45
N LYS A 44 24.07 9.20 17.16
CA LYS A 44 22.66 9.31 17.58
C LYS A 44 21.72 9.07 16.41
N VAL A 45 20.72 8.21 16.64
CA VAL A 45 19.64 7.94 15.71
C VAL A 45 18.52 8.93 15.97
N ARG A 46 18.18 9.74 14.97
CA ARG A 46 17.01 10.63 15.01
C ARG A 46 16.01 10.22 13.94
N ARG A 47 14.73 10.20 14.29
CA ARG A 47 13.66 10.11 13.30
C ARG A 47 13.48 11.46 12.63
N GLY A 48 13.04 11.47 11.36
CA GLY A 48 12.68 12.69 10.66
C GLY A 48 11.57 13.47 11.38
N LYS A 49 11.34 14.70 10.94
CA LYS A 49 10.28 15.57 11.48
C LYS A 49 8.93 14.83 11.39
N GLN A 50 8.18 14.87 12.48
CA GLN A 50 6.79 14.41 12.47
C GLN A 50 5.94 15.45 11.74
N HIS A 51 5.16 14.99 10.79
CA HIS A 51 4.15 15.76 10.07
C HIS A 51 2.77 15.33 10.55
N ARG A 52 1.80 16.20 10.38
CA ARG A 52 0.42 15.97 10.76
C ARG A 52 -0.46 16.63 9.71
N ALA A 53 -1.18 15.84 8.94
CA ALA A 53 -2.17 16.31 7.99
C ALA A 53 -3.50 16.53 8.70
N ASP A 54 -4.23 17.58 8.34
CA ASP A 54 -5.54 17.86 8.95
C ASP A 54 -6.53 16.76 8.58
N TYR A 55 -6.57 16.38 7.29
CA TYR A 55 -7.38 15.25 6.84
C TYR A 55 -6.62 14.39 5.84
N LEU A 56 -6.84 13.09 5.96
CA LEU A 56 -6.49 12.09 4.97
C LEU A 56 -7.75 11.33 4.57
N LEU A 57 -8.10 11.38 3.29
CA LEU A 57 -9.31 10.75 2.79
C LEU A 57 -8.99 9.39 2.18
N TYR A 58 -9.65 8.37 2.69
CA TYR A 58 -9.50 6.99 2.25
C TYR A 58 -10.76 6.56 1.48
N PHE A 59 -10.57 6.06 0.25
CA PHE A 59 -11.67 5.46 -0.51
C PHE A 59 -12.14 4.16 0.14
N LYS A 60 -11.20 3.34 0.59
CA LYS A 60 -11.37 2.13 1.41
C LYS A 60 -10.37 2.18 2.55
N PRO A 61 -10.56 1.41 3.63
CA PRO A 61 -9.53 1.29 4.67
C PRO A 61 -8.15 0.96 4.08
N ASN A 62 -7.13 1.72 4.46
CA ASN A 62 -5.75 1.62 3.94
C ASN A 62 -5.55 1.94 2.44
N LEU A 63 -6.55 2.56 1.78
CA LEU A 63 -6.44 3.11 0.43
C LEU A 63 -6.64 4.63 0.46
N PRO A 64 -5.64 5.40 0.92
CA PRO A 64 -5.71 6.86 0.94
C PRO A 64 -5.60 7.40 -0.49
N ILE A 65 -6.42 8.38 -0.84
CA ILE A 65 -6.43 8.98 -2.19
C ILE A 65 -6.32 10.50 -2.18
N ALA A 66 -6.58 11.16 -1.06
CA ALA A 66 -6.48 12.61 -0.97
C ALA A 66 -6.01 13.08 0.40
N VAL A 67 -5.38 14.25 0.44
CA VAL A 67 -5.03 15.00 1.63
C VAL A 67 -5.67 16.38 1.59
N ILE A 68 -6.09 16.90 2.75
CA ILE A 68 -6.60 18.26 2.89
C ILE A 68 -5.83 18.96 4.00
N GLU A 69 -5.37 20.18 3.71
CA GLU A 69 -4.81 21.11 4.67
C GLU A 69 -5.77 22.29 4.85
N ALA A 70 -6.14 22.58 6.08
CA ALA A 70 -7.00 23.68 6.41
C ALA A 70 -6.20 24.84 7.03
N LYS A 71 -6.65 26.05 6.79
CA LYS A 71 -6.18 27.28 7.42
C LYS A 71 -7.37 28.04 7.98
N ASP A 72 -7.12 28.96 8.87
CA ASP A 72 -8.18 29.86 9.32
C ASP A 72 -8.62 30.82 8.20
N ASN A 73 -9.76 31.46 8.37
CA ASN A 73 -10.36 32.35 7.37
C ASN A 73 -9.63 33.69 7.16
N GLN A 74 -8.50 33.92 7.80
CA GLN A 74 -7.63 35.07 7.54
C GLN A 74 -6.59 34.77 6.45
N HIS A 75 -6.48 33.50 6.08
CA HIS A 75 -5.56 33.01 5.06
C HIS A 75 -6.24 32.90 3.69
N GLY A 76 -5.43 32.95 2.63
CA GLY A 76 -5.91 32.67 1.28
C GLY A 76 -6.27 31.20 1.08
N LEU A 77 -7.14 30.93 0.13
CA LEU A 77 -7.63 29.57 -0.17
C LEU A 77 -6.49 28.58 -0.46
N GLY A 78 -5.38 29.03 -1.04
CA GLY A 78 -4.22 28.22 -1.40
C GLY A 78 -3.09 28.16 -0.36
N ASP A 79 -3.19 28.85 0.76
CA ASP A 79 -2.06 28.98 1.70
C ASP A 79 -1.63 27.65 2.34
N GLY A 80 -2.52 26.66 2.43
CA GLY A 80 -2.22 25.29 2.86
C GLY A 80 -1.67 24.39 1.75
N MET A 81 -1.74 24.79 0.47
CA MET A 81 -1.49 23.88 -0.66
C MET A 81 -0.05 23.32 -0.68
N GLN A 82 0.96 24.15 -0.43
CA GLN A 82 2.35 23.68 -0.43
C GLN A 82 2.61 22.59 0.63
N GLN A 83 1.99 22.72 1.78
CA GLN A 83 2.03 21.72 2.83
C GLN A 83 1.29 20.45 2.40
N GLY A 84 0.08 20.58 1.86
CA GLY A 84 -0.70 19.47 1.32
C GLY A 84 0.03 18.71 0.22
N LEU A 85 0.69 19.41 -0.72
CA LEU A 85 1.49 18.79 -1.79
C LEU A 85 2.69 18.01 -1.24
N SER A 86 3.40 18.54 -0.25
CA SER A 86 4.50 17.83 0.41
C SER A 86 4.03 16.53 1.08
N TYR A 87 2.84 16.56 1.67
CA TYR A 87 2.21 15.38 2.27
C TYR A 87 1.73 14.38 1.21
N ALA A 88 1.11 14.89 0.15
CA ALA A 88 0.68 14.07 -0.99
C ALA A 88 1.86 13.36 -1.66
N GLU A 89 3.02 14.02 -1.77
CA GLU A 89 4.24 13.40 -2.29
C GLU A 89 4.74 12.28 -1.37
N THR A 90 4.83 12.54 -0.05
CA THR A 90 5.30 11.55 0.93
C THR A 90 4.39 10.33 1.00
N LEU A 91 3.07 10.55 0.97
CA LEU A 91 2.05 9.51 1.12
C LEU A 91 1.63 8.89 -0.23
N ASP A 92 2.20 9.35 -1.35
CA ASP A 92 1.88 8.90 -2.73
C ASP A 92 0.41 9.12 -3.11
N LEU A 93 -0.13 10.29 -2.78
CA LEU A 93 -1.52 10.62 -3.04
C LEU A 93 -1.70 11.40 -4.34
N PRO A 94 -2.71 11.08 -5.16
CA PRO A 94 -2.96 11.79 -6.40
C PRO A 94 -3.63 13.16 -6.20
N PHE A 95 -4.34 13.38 -5.09
CA PHE A 95 -5.14 14.57 -4.88
C PHE A 95 -4.74 15.31 -3.61
N ALA A 96 -4.60 16.63 -3.73
CA ALA A 96 -4.36 17.52 -2.61
C ALA A 96 -5.40 18.65 -2.61
N PHE A 97 -5.84 19.03 -1.43
CA PHE A 97 -6.77 20.14 -1.23
C PHE A 97 -6.23 21.09 -0.18
N SER A 98 -6.52 22.37 -0.36
CA SER A 98 -6.36 23.40 0.67
C SER A 98 -7.71 24.07 0.89
N SER A 99 -8.02 24.45 2.12
CA SER A 99 -9.25 25.17 2.49
C SER A 99 -8.96 26.23 3.54
N ASN A 100 -9.68 27.36 3.48
CA ASN A 100 -9.74 28.37 4.54
C ASN A 100 -11.16 28.47 5.13
N GLY A 101 -12.05 27.55 4.78
CA GLY A 101 -13.45 27.55 5.20
C GLY A 101 -14.42 28.29 4.26
N ASP A 102 -13.95 29.06 3.29
CA ASP A 102 -14.79 29.71 2.26
C ASP A 102 -14.96 28.85 1.00
N GLY A 103 -14.02 27.91 0.76
CA GLY A 103 -14.02 27.02 -0.37
C GLY A 103 -12.88 26.01 -0.28
N PHE A 104 -12.60 25.36 -1.41
CA PHE A 104 -11.44 24.46 -1.55
C PHE A 104 -10.62 24.85 -2.79
N LEU A 105 -9.30 24.82 -2.69
CA LEU A 105 -8.42 24.73 -3.83
C LEU A 105 -8.07 23.26 -4.04
N PHE A 106 -8.43 22.69 -5.16
CA PHE A 106 -8.15 21.32 -5.55
C PHE A 106 -6.93 21.27 -6.46
N HIS A 107 -5.94 20.42 -6.16
CA HIS A 107 -4.77 20.15 -6.96
C HIS A 107 -4.77 18.69 -7.41
N ASP A 108 -4.84 18.47 -8.73
CA ASP A 108 -4.78 17.14 -9.36
C ASP A 108 -3.35 16.83 -9.79
N ARG A 109 -2.71 15.90 -9.09
CA ARG A 109 -1.33 15.47 -9.35
C ARG A 109 -1.23 14.36 -10.41
N THR A 110 -2.34 13.91 -10.98
CA THR A 110 -2.34 12.81 -11.94
C THR A 110 -1.76 13.18 -13.30
N GLY A 111 -1.71 14.48 -13.62
CA GLY A 111 -1.29 14.98 -14.93
C GLY A 111 -2.30 14.69 -16.04
N GLN A 112 -3.53 14.28 -15.71
CA GLN A 112 -4.58 13.97 -16.67
C GLN A 112 -5.64 15.06 -16.79
N ALA A 113 -5.66 16.01 -15.85
CA ALA A 113 -6.60 17.12 -15.85
C ALA A 113 -6.10 18.27 -16.75
N ASP A 114 -7.02 18.93 -17.47
CA ASP A 114 -6.70 20.12 -18.26
C ASP A 114 -6.20 21.28 -17.39
N GLN A 115 -6.68 21.36 -16.16
CA GLN A 115 -6.24 22.31 -15.14
C GLN A 115 -5.73 21.56 -13.93
N VAL A 116 -4.47 21.83 -13.56
CA VAL A 116 -3.83 21.22 -12.39
C VAL A 116 -4.48 21.68 -11.10
N GLU A 117 -4.87 22.96 -11.03
CA GLU A 117 -5.56 23.56 -9.89
C GLU A 117 -6.92 24.12 -10.27
N THR A 118 -7.90 23.86 -9.41
CA THR A 118 -9.28 24.33 -9.60
C THR A 118 -9.85 24.79 -8.26
N ALA A 119 -10.37 26.01 -8.21
CA ALA A 119 -11.12 26.49 -7.06
C ALA A 119 -12.53 25.88 -7.05
N LEU A 120 -12.94 25.33 -5.92
CA LEU A 120 -14.25 24.72 -5.71
C LEU A 120 -15.01 25.51 -4.64
N ALA A 121 -16.31 25.74 -4.90
CA ALA A 121 -17.20 26.24 -3.85
C ALA A 121 -17.28 25.23 -2.70
N LEU A 122 -17.53 25.69 -1.49
CA LEU A 122 -17.52 24.88 -0.28
C LEU A 122 -18.51 23.69 -0.30
N ASP A 123 -19.59 23.81 -1.06
CA ASP A 123 -20.62 22.78 -1.26
C ASP A 123 -20.37 21.87 -2.49
N ARG A 124 -19.24 22.02 -3.15
CA ARG A 124 -18.86 21.27 -4.37
C ARG A 124 -17.65 20.36 -4.17
N PHE A 125 -17.45 19.91 -2.95
CA PHE A 125 -16.37 18.94 -2.68
C PHE A 125 -16.68 17.61 -3.41
N PRO A 126 -15.70 17.00 -4.13
CA PRO A 126 -15.93 15.78 -4.88
C PRO A 126 -16.25 14.59 -3.97
N SER A 127 -17.15 13.72 -4.42
CA SER A 127 -17.52 12.51 -3.71
C SER A 127 -16.38 11.48 -3.71
N PRO A 128 -16.39 10.48 -2.82
CA PRO A 128 -15.44 9.36 -2.85
C PRO A 128 -15.41 8.68 -4.23
N GLN A 129 -16.57 8.53 -4.87
CA GLN A 129 -16.68 7.87 -6.16
C GLN A 129 -16.09 8.70 -7.30
N ASP A 130 -16.22 10.04 -7.26
CA ASP A 130 -15.62 10.93 -8.26
C ASP A 130 -14.09 10.85 -8.21
N LEU A 131 -13.51 10.91 -7.02
CA LEU A 131 -12.06 10.80 -6.86
C LEU A 131 -11.57 9.38 -7.20
N TRP A 132 -12.34 8.34 -6.87
CA TRP A 132 -12.01 6.97 -7.23
C TRP A 132 -12.00 6.75 -8.74
N GLN A 133 -12.94 7.29 -9.48
CA GLN A 133 -12.95 7.21 -10.93
C GLN A 133 -11.70 7.87 -11.54
N ARG A 134 -11.31 9.04 -11.06
CA ARG A 134 -10.07 9.72 -11.48
C ARG A 134 -8.83 8.90 -11.13
N TYR A 135 -8.80 8.30 -9.93
CA TYR A 135 -7.74 7.41 -9.50
C TYR A 135 -7.62 6.19 -10.42
N CYS A 136 -8.73 5.52 -10.73
CA CYS A 136 -8.76 4.38 -11.64
C CYS A 136 -8.25 4.74 -13.04
N ALA A 137 -8.67 5.88 -13.57
CA ALA A 137 -8.20 6.37 -14.86
C ALA A 137 -6.69 6.62 -14.84
N TRP A 138 -6.19 7.31 -13.81
CA TRP A 138 -4.76 7.58 -13.63
C TRP A 138 -3.93 6.31 -13.50
N LYS A 139 -4.41 5.35 -12.72
CA LYS A 139 -3.70 4.09 -12.49
C LYS A 139 -3.92 3.07 -13.61
N GLY A 140 -4.77 3.36 -14.62
CA GLY A 140 -5.08 2.42 -15.71
C GLY A 140 -5.82 1.17 -15.24
N LEU A 141 -6.67 1.28 -14.20
CA LEU A 141 -7.49 0.19 -13.67
C LEU A 141 -8.77 0.06 -14.49
N ALA A 142 -8.66 -0.50 -15.68
CA ALA A 142 -9.75 -0.49 -16.67
C ALA A 142 -10.83 -1.54 -16.37
N THR A 143 -10.45 -2.70 -15.80
CA THR A 143 -11.37 -3.84 -15.59
C THR A 143 -11.91 -3.88 -14.16
N ALA A 144 -13.04 -4.57 -13.97
CA ALA A 144 -13.61 -4.81 -12.65
C ALA A 144 -12.64 -5.57 -11.75
N GLU A 145 -11.96 -6.58 -12.30
CA GLU A 145 -10.99 -7.41 -11.56
C GLU A 145 -9.78 -6.58 -11.10
N SER A 146 -9.29 -5.66 -11.94
CA SER A 146 -8.18 -4.77 -11.56
C SER A 146 -8.56 -3.83 -10.41
N ARG A 147 -9.80 -3.31 -10.42
CA ARG A 147 -10.33 -2.47 -9.34
C ARG A 147 -10.55 -3.28 -8.07
N GLU A 148 -11.16 -4.46 -8.16
CA GLU A 148 -11.40 -5.35 -7.03
C GLU A 148 -10.07 -5.70 -6.32
N ALA A 149 -9.00 -5.97 -7.06
CA ALA A 149 -7.68 -6.25 -6.48
C ALA A 149 -7.17 -5.05 -5.64
N VAL A 150 -7.35 -3.82 -6.14
CA VAL A 150 -6.95 -2.59 -5.44
C VAL A 150 -7.89 -2.24 -4.29
N GLU A 151 -9.18 -2.51 -4.41
CA GLU A 151 -10.18 -2.26 -3.37
C GLU A 151 -10.16 -3.31 -2.25
N THR A 152 -9.59 -4.51 -2.50
CA THR A 152 -9.55 -5.59 -1.51
C THR A 152 -8.85 -5.12 -0.24
N PRO A 153 -9.49 -5.24 0.95
CA PRO A 153 -8.95 -4.73 2.18
C PRO A 153 -7.71 -5.50 2.64
N TYR A 154 -6.90 -4.83 3.43
CA TYR A 154 -5.80 -5.46 4.16
C TYR A 154 -6.35 -6.49 5.14
N TYR A 155 -5.52 -7.48 5.46
CA TYR A 155 -5.80 -8.32 6.61
C TYR A 155 -5.61 -7.51 7.89
N ASP A 156 -6.64 -7.50 8.72
CA ASP A 156 -6.61 -6.94 10.06
C ASP A 156 -6.76 -8.08 11.07
N ASP A 157 -5.83 -8.19 12.00
CA ASP A 157 -5.83 -9.20 13.07
C ASP A 157 -6.59 -8.73 14.32
N GLY A 158 -7.18 -7.54 14.26
CA GLY A 158 -7.89 -6.92 15.39
C GLY A 158 -6.97 -6.37 16.48
N SER A 159 -5.64 -6.38 16.29
CA SER A 159 -4.68 -5.86 17.27
C SER A 159 -4.64 -4.32 17.32
N GLY A 160 -5.28 -3.64 16.35
CA GLY A 160 -5.20 -2.20 16.17
C GLY A 160 -3.85 -1.72 15.60
N LYS A 161 -2.96 -2.63 15.22
CA LYS A 161 -1.67 -2.29 14.62
C LYS A 161 -1.86 -1.91 13.15
N LEU A 162 -1.71 -0.63 12.85
CA LEU A 162 -1.79 -0.11 11.49
C LEU A 162 -0.45 -0.22 10.75
N PRO A 163 -0.48 -0.47 9.42
CA PRO A 163 0.72 -0.41 8.60
C PRO A 163 1.29 1.00 8.57
N ARG A 164 2.60 1.11 8.51
CA ARG A 164 3.28 2.40 8.32
C ARG A 164 3.07 2.89 6.89
N TYR A 165 3.06 4.22 6.69
CA TYR A 165 2.78 4.81 5.38
C TYR A 165 3.63 4.22 4.24
N TYR A 166 4.93 3.98 4.45
CA TYR A 166 5.79 3.39 3.43
C TYR A 166 5.46 1.93 3.11
N GLN A 167 4.89 1.18 4.07
CA GLN A 167 4.35 -0.16 3.83
C GLN A 167 3.06 -0.05 3.00
N VAL A 168 2.18 0.91 3.33
CA VAL A 168 0.97 1.20 2.54
C VAL A 168 1.34 1.53 1.10
N ASN A 169 2.30 2.43 0.89
CA ASN A 169 2.77 2.80 -0.44
C ASN A 169 3.32 1.57 -1.19
N ALA A 170 4.18 0.77 -0.55
CA ALA A 170 4.76 -0.43 -1.18
C ALA A 170 3.70 -1.46 -1.57
N ILE A 171 2.73 -1.72 -0.67
CA ILE A 171 1.65 -2.67 -0.89
C ILE A 171 0.73 -2.19 -2.02
N ASN A 172 0.23 -0.94 -1.93
CA ASN A 172 -0.71 -0.41 -2.92
C ASN A 172 -0.07 -0.34 -4.31
N ARG A 173 1.15 0.20 -4.43
CA ARG A 173 1.88 0.24 -5.70
C ARG A 173 2.11 -1.14 -6.31
N SER A 174 2.39 -2.16 -5.48
CA SER A 174 2.56 -3.53 -5.97
C SER A 174 1.26 -4.11 -6.51
N ILE A 175 0.16 -3.94 -5.77
CA ILE A 175 -1.16 -4.40 -6.22
C ILE A 175 -1.57 -3.71 -7.53
N GLU A 176 -1.42 -2.38 -7.61
CA GLU A 176 -1.72 -1.60 -8.81
C GLU A 176 -0.89 -2.04 -10.01
N ALA A 177 0.41 -2.28 -9.81
CA ALA A 177 1.29 -2.75 -10.87
C ALA A 177 0.88 -4.13 -11.40
N ILE A 178 0.56 -5.06 -10.49
CA ILE A 178 0.06 -6.41 -10.84
C ILE A 178 -1.30 -6.32 -11.53
N ALA A 179 -2.20 -5.46 -11.05
CA ALA A 179 -3.52 -5.26 -11.65
C ALA A 179 -3.45 -4.72 -13.08
N ARG A 180 -2.38 -3.99 -13.43
CA ARG A 180 -2.08 -3.52 -14.79
C ARG A 180 -1.32 -4.54 -15.64
N GLY A 181 -1.05 -5.73 -15.12
CA GLY A 181 -0.34 -6.79 -15.84
C GLY A 181 1.19 -6.71 -15.80
N GLN A 182 1.78 -5.90 -14.90
CA GLN A 182 3.24 -5.86 -14.74
C GLN A 182 3.75 -7.21 -14.23
N GLN A 183 4.76 -7.75 -14.92
CA GLN A 183 5.24 -9.12 -14.67
C GLN A 183 6.35 -9.20 -13.61
N ARG A 184 7.08 -8.10 -13.37
CA ARG A 184 8.21 -8.07 -12.43
C ARG A 184 8.18 -6.80 -11.60
N ILE A 185 8.33 -6.95 -10.28
CA ILE A 185 8.35 -5.85 -9.33
C ILE A 185 9.51 -6.08 -8.37
N LEU A 186 10.29 -5.04 -8.13
CA LEU A 186 11.35 -5.04 -7.12
C LEU A 186 10.96 -4.06 -6.01
N LEU A 187 10.88 -4.56 -4.77
CA LEU A 187 10.71 -3.75 -3.56
C LEU A 187 12.03 -3.68 -2.81
N VAL A 188 12.57 -2.47 -2.66
CA VAL A 188 13.78 -2.24 -1.86
C VAL A 188 13.37 -1.66 -0.51
N MET A 189 13.53 -2.47 0.53
CA MET A 189 13.16 -2.13 1.91
C MET A 189 14.30 -2.46 2.87
N ALA A 190 14.61 -1.54 3.78
CA ALA A 190 15.65 -1.74 4.78
C ALA A 190 15.30 -2.88 5.77
N THR A 191 16.30 -3.45 6.41
CA THR A 191 16.10 -4.44 7.48
C THR A 191 15.28 -3.83 8.63
N GLY A 192 14.33 -4.60 9.19
CA GLY A 192 13.46 -4.16 10.28
C GLY A 192 12.30 -3.25 9.87
N THR A 193 12.09 -3.01 8.57
CA THR A 193 10.97 -2.19 8.08
C THR A 193 9.68 -2.99 7.84
N GLY A 194 9.68 -4.30 8.11
CA GLY A 194 8.53 -5.18 7.97
C GLY A 194 8.32 -5.71 6.55
N LYS A 195 9.41 -6.15 5.89
CA LYS A 195 9.36 -6.78 4.55
C LYS A 195 8.38 -7.94 4.50
N THR A 196 8.45 -8.86 5.47
CA THR A 196 7.57 -10.04 5.54
C THR A 196 6.11 -9.65 5.68
N TYR A 197 5.79 -8.67 6.53
CA TYR A 197 4.44 -8.13 6.65
C TYR A 197 3.96 -7.51 5.34
N THR A 198 4.82 -6.75 4.65
CA THR A 198 4.49 -6.15 3.35
C THR A 198 4.20 -7.24 2.31
N ALA A 199 5.05 -8.27 2.23
CA ALA A 199 4.84 -9.42 1.34
C ALA A 199 3.55 -10.18 1.67
N PHE A 200 3.29 -10.42 2.97
CA PHE A 200 2.04 -11.05 3.43
C PHE A 200 0.81 -10.27 2.96
N GLN A 201 0.75 -8.95 3.16
CA GLN A 201 -0.39 -8.13 2.77
C GLN A 201 -0.60 -8.10 1.24
N ILE A 202 0.47 -8.09 0.45
CA ILE A 202 0.40 -8.20 -1.01
C ILE A 202 -0.23 -9.55 -1.40
N ILE A 203 0.29 -10.64 -0.86
CA ILE A 203 -0.20 -12.00 -1.12
C ILE A 203 -1.66 -12.14 -0.67
N TRP A 204 -1.99 -11.67 0.53
CA TRP A 204 -3.34 -11.72 1.07
C TRP A 204 -4.35 -11.04 0.15
N ARG A 205 -4.09 -9.80 -0.26
CA ARG A 205 -5.01 -9.04 -1.11
C ARG A 205 -5.19 -9.67 -2.48
N LEU A 206 -4.11 -10.13 -3.12
CA LEU A 206 -4.17 -10.79 -4.43
C LEU A 206 -4.89 -12.15 -4.37
N TRP A 207 -4.68 -12.90 -3.30
CA TRP A 207 -5.38 -14.17 -3.08
C TRP A 207 -6.86 -13.95 -2.73
N LYS A 208 -7.15 -13.00 -1.88
CA LYS A 208 -8.51 -12.70 -1.42
C LYS A 208 -9.40 -12.16 -2.55
N SER A 209 -8.85 -11.29 -3.40
CA SER A 209 -9.50 -10.80 -4.63
C SER A 209 -9.56 -11.84 -5.76
N LYS A 210 -8.95 -13.01 -5.57
CA LYS A 210 -8.79 -14.04 -6.60
C LYS A 210 -7.98 -13.58 -7.84
N ALA A 211 -7.32 -12.42 -7.77
CA ALA A 211 -6.43 -11.95 -8.82
C ALA A 211 -5.22 -12.88 -9.02
N ARG A 212 -4.80 -13.57 -7.95
CA ARG A 212 -3.80 -14.66 -7.98
C ARG A 212 -4.26 -15.78 -7.06
N LYS A 213 -4.14 -17.02 -7.52
CA LYS A 213 -4.63 -18.19 -6.78
C LYS A 213 -3.50 -19.07 -6.26
N ARG A 214 -2.49 -19.36 -7.07
CA ARG A 214 -1.37 -20.23 -6.72
C ARG A 214 -0.12 -19.40 -6.54
N ILE A 215 0.27 -19.19 -5.29
CA ILE A 215 1.32 -18.25 -4.92
C ILE A 215 2.46 -18.98 -4.24
N LEU A 216 3.68 -18.79 -4.72
CA LEU A 216 4.90 -19.31 -4.13
C LEU A 216 5.64 -18.19 -3.41
N PHE A 217 5.89 -18.37 -2.11
CA PHE A 217 6.76 -17.51 -1.31
C PHE A 217 8.07 -18.22 -1.02
N LEU A 218 9.18 -17.63 -1.44
CA LEU A 218 10.53 -18.13 -1.24
C LEU A 218 11.26 -17.30 -0.20
N ALA A 219 11.81 -17.97 0.83
CA ALA A 219 12.64 -17.36 1.84
C ALA A 219 14.07 -17.95 1.84
N ASP A 220 15.03 -17.18 2.35
CA ASP A 220 16.45 -17.59 2.40
C ASP A 220 16.75 -18.63 3.49
N ARG A 221 16.03 -18.61 4.62
CA ARG A 221 16.34 -19.44 5.80
C ARG A 221 15.13 -20.21 6.32
N ASN A 222 15.36 -21.46 6.76
CA ASN A 222 14.32 -22.33 7.37
C ASN A 222 13.59 -21.66 8.53
N ILE A 223 14.33 -21.00 9.44
CA ILE A 223 13.74 -20.29 10.59
C ILE A 223 12.77 -19.22 10.12
N LEU A 224 13.08 -18.51 9.02
CA LEU A 224 12.18 -17.50 8.46
C LEU A 224 10.90 -18.14 7.89
N VAL A 225 11.02 -19.28 7.21
CA VAL A 225 9.83 -20.00 6.69
C VAL A 225 8.92 -20.45 7.82
N ASP A 226 9.46 -21.00 8.90
CA ASP A 226 8.67 -21.49 10.03
C ASP A 226 8.07 -20.33 10.83
N GLN A 227 8.81 -19.26 11.08
CA GLN A 227 8.28 -18.04 11.71
C GLN A 227 7.22 -17.37 10.85
N THR A 228 7.44 -17.26 9.55
CA THR A 228 6.47 -16.71 8.61
C THR A 228 5.18 -17.52 8.62
N ARG A 229 5.28 -18.86 8.57
CA ARG A 229 4.11 -19.75 8.63
C ARG A 229 3.31 -19.61 9.92
N THR A 230 3.98 -19.52 11.07
CA THR A 230 3.32 -19.48 12.37
C THR A 230 2.81 -18.12 12.78
N ASN A 231 3.41 -17.05 12.26
CA ASN A 231 3.09 -15.67 12.62
C ASN A 231 2.29 -14.98 11.50
N ASP A 232 3.00 -14.45 10.49
CA ASP A 232 2.38 -13.56 9.51
C ASP A 232 1.42 -14.30 8.57
N PHE A 233 1.73 -15.54 8.15
CA PHE A 233 0.96 -16.29 7.15
C PHE A 233 -0.09 -17.23 7.76
N LYS A 234 -0.21 -17.28 9.08
CA LYS A 234 -1.25 -18.07 9.77
C LYS A 234 -2.68 -17.84 9.23
N PRO A 235 -3.06 -16.62 8.82
CA PRO A 235 -4.42 -16.38 8.30
C PRO A 235 -4.80 -17.16 7.04
N PHE A 236 -3.84 -17.67 6.26
CA PHE A 236 -4.14 -18.52 5.10
C PHE A 236 -4.65 -19.91 5.49
N GLY A 237 -4.43 -20.33 6.74
CA GLY A 237 -4.98 -21.57 7.30
C GLY A 237 -4.74 -22.80 6.43
N PRO A 238 -5.81 -23.55 6.07
CA PRO A 238 -5.68 -24.79 5.28
C PRO A 238 -5.32 -24.56 3.80
N ALA A 239 -5.37 -23.32 3.29
CA ALA A 239 -4.98 -23.01 1.93
C ALA A 239 -3.45 -23.00 1.73
N MET A 240 -2.69 -23.02 2.84
CA MET A 240 -1.23 -22.88 2.83
C MET A 240 -0.53 -24.19 3.16
N THR A 241 0.59 -24.44 2.47
CA THR A 241 1.52 -25.54 2.75
C THR A 241 2.97 -25.08 2.72
N LYS A 242 3.83 -25.76 3.48
CA LYS A 242 5.28 -25.69 3.33
C LYS A 242 5.74 -26.85 2.47
N ILE A 243 6.55 -26.57 1.47
CA ILE A 243 7.17 -27.62 0.66
C ILE A 243 8.29 -28.25 1.50
N GLU A 244 8.06 -29.50 1.94
CA GLU A 244 9.00 -30.28 2.73
C GLU A 244 9.25 -31.65 2.09
N LYS A 245 10.36 -32.28 2.46
CA LYS A 245 10.69 -33.67 2.07
C LYS A 245 10.61 -33.95 0.56
N ARG A 246 10.87 -32.92 -0.27
CA ARG A 246 10.91 -33.05 -1.75
C ARG A 246 9.59 -33.49 -2.39
N GLN A 247 8.46 -33.34 -1.70
CA GLN A 247 7.14 -33.65 -2.23
C GLN A 247 6.30 -32.38 -2.35
N ALA A 248 5.74 -32.17 -3.52
CA ALA A 248 4.83 -31.06 -3.80
C ALA A 248 3.39 -31.57 -3.83
N ASN A 249 2.61 -31.23 -2.81
CA ASN A 249 1.16 -31.44 -2.85
C ASN A 249 0.51 -30.29 -3.62
N LYS A 250 -0.08 -30.58 -4.79
CA LYS A 250 -0.66 -29.59 -5.71
C LYS A 250 -2.05 -29.10 -5.29
N ALA A 251 -2.59 -29.57 -4.15
CA ALA A 251 -3.94 -29.23 -3.68
C ALA A 251 -4.03 -27.88 -2.97
N PHE A 252 -2.91 -27.25 -2.65
CA PHE A 252 -2.86 -25.99 -1.92
C PHE A 252 -2.81 -24.78 -2.87
N GLU A 253 -3.02 -23.60 -2.29
CA GLU A 253 -3.00 -22.33 -3.02
C GLU A 253 -1.77 -21.48 -2.66
N ILE A 254 -1.32 -21.51 -1.40
CA ILE A 254 -0.16 -20.75 -0.91
C ILE A 254 0.95 -21.74 -0.55
N TYR A 255 2.10 -21.56 -1.15
CA TYR A 255 3.26 -22.43 -0.97
C TYR A 255 4.40 -21.63 -0.35
N LEU A 256 4.96 -22.16 0.74
CA LEU A 256 6.17 -21.64 1.36
C LEU A 256 7.33 -22.58 1.08
N SER A 257 8.46 -22.06 0.65
CA SER A 257 9.66 -22.85 0.41
C SER A 257 10.93 -22.07 0.67
N LEU A 258 12.05 -22.81 0.80
CA LEU A 258 13.37 -22.22 0.75
C LEU A 258 13.79 -21.98 -0.68
N TYR A 259 14.52 -20.88 -0.91
CA TYR A 259 15.13 -20.62 -2.21
C TYR A 259 16.05 -21.76 -2.64
N GLN A 260 16.93 -22.28 -1.73
CA GLN A 260 17.85 -23.37 -2.02
C GLN A 260 17.14 -24.71 -2.26
N ALA A 261 15.94 -24.92 -1.76
CA ALA A 261 15.16 -26.12 -2.04
C ALA A 261 14.61 -26.14 -3.48
N VAL A 262 14.49 -24.95 -4.09
CA VAL A 262 13.97 -24.79 -5.44
C VAL A 262 15.10 -24.71 -6.47
N SER A 263 16.30 -24.21 -6.10
CA SER A 263 17.44 -23.89 -7.00
C SER A 263 18.72 -24.65 -6.66
N GLY A 264 18.65 -25.92 -6.25
CA GLY A 264 19.84 -26.71 -5.92
C GLY A 264 20.58 -27.24 -7.17
N SER A 265 21.91 -27.39 -7.06
CA SER A 265 22.79 -27.93 -8.13
C SER A 265 22.66 -29.42 -8.43
N GLU A 266 21.96 -30.17 -7.58
CA GLU A 266 21.73 -31.61 -7.77
C GLU A 266 20.32 -31.84 -8.31
N ASP A 267 20.17 -32.71 -9.33
CA ASP A 267 18.89 -33.03 -9.97
C ASP A 267 17.78 -33.46 -8.99
N GLU A 268 18.17 -34.06 -7.87
CA GLU A 268 17.26 -34.49 -6.83
C GLU A 268 16.69 -33.33 -5.97
N LYS A 269 17.28 -32.12 -6.03
CA LYS A 269 16.85 -30.95 -5.24
C LYS A 269 15.88 -30.04 -6.01
N ASN A 270 15.68 -30.28 -7.29
CA ASN A 270 14.89 -29.42 -8.17
C ASN A 270 13.39 -29.67 -8.03
N ILE A 271 12.81 -29.31 -6.88
CA ILE A 271 11.37 -29.46 -6.61
C ILE A 271 10.51 -28.74 -7.67
N TYR A 272 11.01 -27.64 -8.24
CA TYR A 272 10.28 -26.89 -9.27
C TYR A 272 9.89 -27.74 -10.48
N ARG A 273 10.64 -28.81 -10.81
CA ARG A 273 10.33 -29.74 -11.91
C ARG A 273 9.04 -30.55 -11.69
N GLN A 274 8.54 -30.60 -10.46
CA GLN A 274 7.27 -31.26 -10.14
C GLN A 274 6.06 -30.39 -10.50
N PHE A 275 6.27 -29.12 -10.76
CA PHE A 275 5.24 -28.17 -11.18
C PHE A 275 5.36 -27.88 -12.68
N SER A 276 4.24 -27.66 -13.34
CA SER A 276 4.27 -27.09 -14.69
C SER A 276 4.75 -25.63 -14.65
N PRO A 277 5.36 -25.11 -15.72
CA PRO A 277 5.81 -23.71 -15.77
C PRO A 277 4.74 -22.69 -15.39
N ASP A 278 3.48 -22.97 -15.70
CA ASP A 278 2.31 -22.10 -15.46
C ASP A 278 1.58 -22.44 -14.15
N PHE A 279 2.17 -23.25 -13.27
CA PHE A 279 1.48 -23.66 -12.05
C PHE A 279 1.31 -22.51 -11.06
N PHE A 280 2.32 -21.68 -10.92
CA PHE A 280 2.28 -20.50 -10.03
C PHE A 280 1.97 -19.24 -10.84
N ASP A 281 0.96 -18.50 -10.44
CA ASP A 281 0.58 -17.20 -10.99
C ASP A 281 1.22 -16.01 -10.29
N LEU A 282 1.90 -16.25 -9.16
CA LEU A 282 2.77 -15.28 -8.49
C LEU A 282 3.92 -15.99 -7.75
N VAL A 283 5.12 -15.47 -7.91
CA VAL A 283 6.29 -15.86 -7.10
C VAL A 283 6.81 -14.64 -6.35
N VAL A 284 6.90 -14.75 -5.04
CA VAL A 284 7.43 -13.71 -4.16
C VAL A 284 8.73 -14.23 -3.54
N ILE A 285 9.82 -13.48 -3.72
CA ILE A 285 11.15 -13.87 -3.25
C ILE A 285 11.61 -12.86 -2.20
N ASP A 286 11.76 -13.31 -0.96
CA ASP A 286 12.37 -12.51 0.11
C ASP A 286 13.90 -12.61 0.02
N GLU A 287 14.60 -11.49 0.30
CA GLU A 287 16.07 -11.37 0.24
C GLU A 287 16.68 -11.83 -1.10
N CYS A 288 16.05 -11.48 -2.24
CA CYS A 288 16.41 -11.97 -3.57
C CYS A 288 17.87 -11.70 -3.99
N HIS A 289 18.56 -10.73 -3.36
CA HIS A 289 19.98 -10.44 -3.58
C HIS A 289 20.91 -11.56 -3.15
N ARG A 290 20.46 -12.46 -2.27
CA ARG A 290 21.26 -13.61 -1.80
C ARG A 290 21.27 -14.79 -2.76
N GLY A 291 20.30 -14.84 -3.68
CA GLY A 291 20.22 -15.87 -4.71
C GLY A 291 21.26 -15.73 -5.82
N SER A 292 21.75 -14.50 -6.05
CA SER A 292 22.78 -14.21 -7.06
C SER A 292 24.22 -14.33 -6.54
N ALA A 293 24.42 -14.35 -5.24
CA ALA A 293 25.77 -14.39 -4.64
C ALA A 293 26.41 -15.81 -4.60
N ALA A 294 25.70 -16.85 -5.02
CA ALA A 294 26.20 -18.24 -4.98
C ALA A 294 27.03 -18.63 -6.21
N GLU A 295 27.09 -17.82 -7.26
CA GLU A 295 27.84 -18.12 -8.48
C GLU A 295 29.27 -17.56 -8.50
N ASP A 296 29.63 -16.62 -7.61
CA ASP A 296 30.94 -15.95 -7.61
C ASP A 296 31.92 -16.49 -6.53
N SER A 297 31.60 -17.62 -5.88
CA SER A 297 32.48 -18.23 -4.87
C SER A 297 32.89 -19.68 -5.22
N ALA A 298 33.35 -19.86 -6.46
CA ALA A 298 34.04 -21.08 -6.87
C ALA A 298 35.39 -20.73 -7.51
#